data_d0b80c4527ce07d34dddf57cf019d192
#
_entry.id   d0b80c4527ce07d34dddf57cf019d192
#
_cell.length_a   1.000
_cell.length_b   1.000
_cell.length_c   1.000
_cell.angle_alpha   90.00
_cell.angle_beta   90.00
_cell.angle_gamma   90.00
#
_symmetry.space_group_name_H-M   'P 1'
#
loop_
_entity.id
_entity.type
_entity.pdbx_description
1 polymer ?
#
loop_
_entity_poly.entity_id
_entity_poly.type
_entity_poly.pdbx_seq_one_letter_code
_entity_poly.pdbx_strand_id
1 'polypeptide(L)'
;YGLLVGSECISRHLDMTDRSSCILFGDGAGAAVIELDDSRAYTSLFGCHGDLDVINCTNKAGERSLVHMEGQATYKFAVSTVPKLIESVVKKAGLTLDDIDVFICHQANARIVDAVARHLKLPKDKFFMNLHEYANTSAASLAIALSDAIEKGICKRGQTLLLTGFGAGKTWGAVVIDF
;
A
#
# COMPACT_ATOMS: atom_id res chain seq x y z
N TYR A 1 -12.40 20.33 -0.46
CA TYR A 1 -11.06 19.86 -0.15
C TYR A 1 -11.12 18.90 1.02
N GLY A 2 -10.25 17.87 1.00
CA GLY A 2 -10.05 16.92 2.08
C GLY A 2 -8.56 16.76 2.36
N LEU A 3 -8.22 16.42 3.60
CA LEU A 3 -6.86 16.10 4.01
C LEU A 3 -6.81 14.63 4.41
N LEU A 4 -6.00 13.85 3.71
CA LEU A 4 -5.66 12.47 4.07
C LEU A 4 -4.30 12.47 4.77
N VAL A 5 -4.21 11.83 5.93
CA VAL A 5 -2.97 11.73 6.70
C VAL A 5 -2.74 10.29 7.12
N GLY A 6 -1.56 9.76 6.83
CA GLY A 6 -1.01 8.55 7.44
C GLY A 6 0.17 8.97 8.33
N SER A 7 0.11 8.64 9.61
CA SER A 7 1.17 8.98 10.57
C SER A 7 1.40 7.80 11.50
N GLU A 8 2.58 7.23 11.41
CA GLU A 8 2.91 5.95 12.02
C GLU A 8 4.20 6.04 12.83
N CYS A 9 4.14 5.51 14.04
CA CYS A 9 5.29 5.30 14.91
C CYS A 9 5.33 3.82 15.31
N ILE A 10 5.51 2.96 14.30
CA ILE A 10 5.44 1.49 14.45
C ILE A 10 6.56 0.99 15.36
N SER A 11 7.70 1.68 15.42
CA SER A 11 8.82 1.33 16.31
C SER A 11 8.39 1.20 17.79
N ARG A 12 7.34 1.90 18.18
CA ARG A 12 6.75 1.81 19.54
C ARG A 12 6.01 0.51 19.78
N HIS A 13 5.64 -0.20 18.73
CA HIS A 13 4.83 -1.40 18.76
C HIS A 13 5.60 -2.64 18.29
N LEU A 14 6.92 -2.55 18.18
CA LEU A 14 7.77 -3.67 17.78
C LEU A 14 8.45 -4.30 18.99
N ASP A 15 8.51 -5.63 18.99
CA ASP A 15 9.47 -6.36 19.80
C ASP A 15 10.83 -6.33 19.09
N MET A 16 11.75 -5.52 19.61
CA MET A 16 13.09 -5.36 19.03
C MET A 16 13.96 -6.63 19.14
N THR A 17 13.51 -7.63 19.88
CA THR A 17 14.18 -8.95 19.97
C THR A 17 13.67 -9.93 18.91
N ASP A 18 12.47 -9.67 18.36
CA ASP A 18 11.91 -10.46 17.26
C ASP A 18 12.41 -9.94 15.89
N ARG A 19 13.45 -10.58 15.38
CA ARG A 19 14.03 -10.24 14.07
C ARG A 19 13.16 -10.58 12.87
N SER A 20 12.04 -11.28 13.08
CA SER A 20 11.10 -11.59 11.99
C SER A 20 10.19 -10.41 11.65
N SER A 21 9.99 -9.50 12.59
CA SER A 21 9.13 -8.31 12.45
C SER A 21 9.88 -6.99 12.55
N CYS A 22 10.79 -6.83 13.52
CA CYS A 22 11.41 -5.52 13.80
C CYS A 22 12.23 -4.93 12.66
N ILE A 23 12.79 -5.77 11.78
CA ILE A 23 13.59 -5.34 10.63
C ILE A 23 12.76 -4.89 9.41
N LEU A 24 11.44 -5.05 9.46
CA LEU A 24 10.56 -4.79 8.31
C LEU A 24 9.96 -3.38 8.32
N PHE A 25 9.74 -2.84 9.52
CA PHE A 25 8.95 -1.63 9.70
C PHE A 25 9.81 -0.39 9.93
N GLY A 26 9.29 0.76 9.50
CA GLY A 26 9.82 2.09 9.76
C GLY A 26 8.74 3.02 10.30
N ASP A 27 9.18 4.13 10.89
CA ASP A 27 8.30 5.23 11.28
C ASP A 27 8.23 6.24 10.16
N GLY A 28 7.08 6.89 9.99
CA GLY A 28 6.91 7.90 8.97
C GLY A 28 5.53 8.52 8.97
N ALA A 29 5.43 9.68 8.34
CA ALA A 29 4.18 10.36 8.12
C ALA A 29 4.13 10.87 6.67
N GLY A 30 2.95 10.79 6.08
CA GLY A 30 2.68 11.35 4.78
C GLY A 30 1.25 11.89 4.74
N ALA A 31 1.05 12.94 3.95
CA ALA A 31 -0.25 13.56 3.80
C ALA A 31 -0.52 13.90 2.33
N ALA A 32 -1.81 13.92 1.97
CA ALA A 32 -2.25 14.39 0.67
C ALA A 32 -3.47 15.29 0.83
N VAL A 33 -3.46 16.41 0.14
CA VAL A 33 -4.66 17.25 -0.03
C VAL A 33 -5.39 16.76 -1.28
N ILE A 34 -6.67 16.44 -1.12
CA ILE A 34 -7.55 16.03 -2.20
C ILE A 34 -8.61 17.09 -2.45
N GLU A 35 -8.99 17.22 -3.69
CA GLU A 35 -10.08 18.08 -4.14
C GLU A 35 -11.10 17.25 -4.89
N LEU A 36 -12.38 17.51 -4.68
CA LEU A 36 -13.42 16.95 -5.53
C LEU A 36 -13.40 17.75 -6.84
N ASP A 37 -13.15 17.04 -7.94
CA ASP A 37 -13.08 17.60 -9.29
C ASP A 37 -13.90 16.70 -10.24
N ASP A 38 -15.06 17.21 -10.67
CA ASP A 38 -15.96 16.46 -11.57
C ASP A 38 -15.38 16.26 -12.98
N SER A 39 -14.29 16.95 -13.31
CA SER A 39 -13.59 16.80 -14.61
C SER A 39 -12.57 15.65 -14.63
N ARG A 40 -12.26 15.04 -13.48
CA ARG A 40 -11.23 14.00 -13.37
C ARG A 40 -11.85 12.66 -12.99
N ALA A 41 -11.33 11.60 -13.64
CA ALA A 41 -11.78 10.25 -13.35
C ALA A 41 -11.23 9.74 -12.00
N TYR A 42 -12.11 9.12 -11.25
CA TYR A 42 -11.81 8.45 -9.99
C TYR A 42 -12.58 7.13 -9.91
N THR A 43 -11.87 6.05 -9.68
CA THR A 43 -12.49 4.73 -9.49
C THR A 43 -11.80 4.00 -8.36
N SER A 44 -12.58 3.48 -7.43
CA SER A 44 -12.04 2.72 -6.28
C SER A 44 -12.78 1.41 -6.03
N LEU A 45 -12.05 0.46 -5.44
CA LEU A 45 -12.59 -0.77 -4.86
C LEU A 45 -11.93 -1.02 -3.51
N PHE A 46 -12.73 -1.46 -2.55
CA PHE A 46 -12.29 -1.84 -1.21
C PHE A 46 -12.89 -3.18 -0.84
N GLY A 47 -12.22 -3.89 0.05
CA GLY A 47 -12.73 -5.12 0.63
C GLY A 47 -12.08 -5.41 1.98
N CYS A 48 -12.74 -6.29 2.72
CA CYS A 48 -12.21 -6.79 3.98
C CYS A 48 -12.66 -8.23 4.22
N HIS A 49 -11.86 -8.92 5.01
CA HIS A 49 -12.18 -10.26 5.54
C HIS A 49 -11.65 -10.33 6.97
N GLY A 50 -12.55 -10.46 7.94
CA GLY A 50 -12.17 -10.47 9.34
C GLY A 50 -11.19 -11.60 9.66
N ASP A 51 -9.99 -11.24 10.12
CA ASP A 51 -8.93 -12.18 10.50
C ASP A 51 -7.98 -11.47 11.47
N LEU A 52 -7.93 -11.94 12.69
CA LEU A 52 -7.07 -11.41 13.76
C LEU A 52 -5.81 -12.25 13.96
N ASP A 53 -5.68 -13.40 13.30
CA ASP A 53 -4.59 -14.34 13.55
C ASP A 53 -3.35 -14.01 12.71
N VAL A 54 -3.53 -13.39 11.54
CA VAL A 54 -2.44 -13.17 10.58
C VAL A 54 -1.65 -11.90 10.83
N ILE A 55 -2.34 -10.79 11.10
CA ILE A 55 -1.71 -9.52 11.51
C ILE A 55 -2.60 -8.88 12.55
N ASN A 56 -2.03 -8.58 13.70
CA ASN A 56 -2.73 -7.86 14.74
C ASN A 56 -1.76 -7.00 15.57
N CYS A 57 -2.32 -6.09 16.33
CA CYS A 57 -1.61 -5.32 17.34
C CYS A 57 -2.50 -5.31 18.60
N THR A 58 -2.44 -6.39 19.35
CA THR A 58 -3.26 -6.59 20.55
C THR A 58 -2.43 -6.49 21.81
N ASN A 59 -3.06 -6.08 22.88
CA ASN A 59 -2.47 -6.12 24.21
C ASN A 59 -3.44 -6.77 25.21
N LYS A 60 -2.87 -7.33 26.27
CA LYS A 60 -3.62 -7.57 27.50
C LYS A 60 -3.66 -6.27 28.29
N ALA A 61 -4.71 -6.08 29.08
CA ALA A 61 -4.88 -4.86 29.88
C ALA A 61 -3.60 -4.56 30.69
N GLY A 62 -3.01 -3.37 30.45
CA GLY A 62 -1.81 -2.92 31.14
C GLY A 62 -0.48 -3.30 30.47
N GLU A 63 -0.49 -4.06 29.37
CA GLU A 63 0.71 -4.40 28.60
C GLU A 63 0.86 -3.49 27.38
N ARG A 64 2.08 -3.37 26.88
CA ARG A 64 2.36 -2.69 25.61
C ARG A 64 1.80 -3.52 24.46
N SER A 65 1.04 -2.89 23.55
CA SER A 65 0.61 -3.53 22.31
C SER A 65 1.81 -3.76 21.41
N LEU A 66 2.01 -5.00 20.96
CA LEU A 66 3.05 -5.35 20.00
C LEU A 66 2.42 -5.87 18.71
N VAL A 67 3.06 -5.56 17.60
CA VAL A 67 2.66 -6.09 16.30
C VAL A 67 3.01 -7.57 16.25
N HIS A 68 2.01 -8.39 15.99
CA HIS A 68 2.18 -9.79 15.65
C HIS A 68 1.85 -9.99 14.18
N MET A 69 2.73 -10.67 13.44
CA MET A 69 2.54 -10.90 12.00
C MET A 69 3.04 -12.28 11.58
N GLU A 70 2.13 -13.07 11.05
CA GLU A 70 2.44 -14.32 10.35
C GLU A 70 2.90 -14.02 8.92
N GLY A 71 4.22 -13.86 8.73
CA GLY A 71 4.80 -13.35 7.48
C GLY A 71 4.44 -14.16 6.24
N GLN A 72 4.39 -15.51 6.33
CA GLN A 72 4.02 -16.35 5.19
C GLN A 72 2.54 -16.20 4.81
N ALA A 73 1.65 -16.16 5.81
CA ALA A 73 0.21 -15.98 5.58
C ALA A 73 -0.08 -14.58 5.01
N THR A 74 0.60 -13.55 5.54
CA THR A 74 0.54 -12.18 5.02
C THR A 74 0.99 -12.12 3.55
N TYR A 75 2.12 -12.74 3.23
CA TYR A 75 2.63 -12.80 1.86
C TYR A 75 1.62 -13.49 0.91
N LYS A 76 1.12 -14.68 1.28
CA LYS A 76 0.12 -15.41 0.48
C LYS A 76 -1.14 -14.59 0.25
N PHE A 77 -1.64 -13.92 1.28
CA PHE A 77 -2.78 -13.02 1.17
C PHE A 77 -2.51 -11.89 0.18
N ALA A 78 -1.41 -11.18 0.33
CA ALA A 78 -1.08 -10.04 -0.54
C ALA A 78 -0.95 -10.46 -2.02
N VAL A 79 -0.16 -11.50 -2.31
CA VAL A 79 0.09 -11.92 -3.70
C VAL A 79 -1.11 -12.58 -4.38
N SER A 80 -2.09 -13.05 -3.61
CA SER A 80 -3.34 -13.60 -4.17
C SER A 80 -4.45 -12.56 -4.32
N THR A 81 -4.44 -11.51 -3.51
CA THR A 81 -5.53 -10.52 -3.43
C THR A 81 -5.22 -9.27 -4.25
N VAL A 82 -4.01 -8.71 -4.10
CA VAL A 82 -3.66 -7.44 -4.74
C VAL A 82 -3.74 -7.49 -6.28
N PRO A 83 -3.24 -8.52 -6.98
CA PRO A 83 -3.40 -8.56 -8.44
C PRO A 83 -4.85 -8.56 -8.90
N LYS A 84 -5.71 -9.37 -8.27
CA LYS A 84 -7.14 -9.44 -8.58
C LYS A 84 -7.86 -8.12 -8.32
N LEU A 85 -7.46 -7.44 -7.24
CA LEU A 85 -7.98 -6.12 -6.91
C LEU A 85 -7.60 -5.09 -7.98
N ILE A 86 -6.34 -5.09 -8.42
CA ILE A 86 -5.85 -4.21 -9.50
C ILE A 86 -6.62 -4.47 -10.78
N GLU A 87 -6.71 -5.72 -11.24
CA GLU A 87 -7.49 -6.07 -12.44
C GLU A 87 -8.94 -5.64 -12.34
N SER A 88 -9.55 -5.81 -11.15
CA SER A 88 -10.95 -5.46 -10.92
C SER A 88 -11.20 -3.95 -10.93
N VAL A 89 -10.33 -3.15 -10.30
CA VAL A 89 -10.49 -1.68 -10.27
C VAL A 89 -10.22 -1.06 -11.63
N VAL A 90 -9.21 -1.56 -12.35
CA VAL A 90 -8.88 -1.11 -13.71
C VAL A 90 -10.04 -1.41 -14.68
N LYS A 91 -10.58 -2.64 -14.62
CA LYS A 91 -11.78 -3.00 -15.40
C LYS A 91 -12.99 -2.13 -15.03
N LYS A 92 -13.19 -1.85 -13.74
CA LYS A 92 -14.28 -0.96 -13.28
C LYS A 92 -14.11 0.47 -13.79
N ALA A 93 -12.88 0.93 -13.95
CA ALA A 93 -12.56 2.24 -14.55
C ALA A 93 -12.78 2.28 -16.07
N GLY A 94 -13.06 1.14 -16.72
CA GLY A 94 -13.17 1.04 -18.17
C GLY A 94 -11.81 1.05 -18.88
N LEU A 95 -10.73 0.78 -18.16
CA LEU A 95 -9.35 0.81 -18.62
C LEU A 95 -8.76 -0.59 -18.75
N THR A 96 -7.58 -0.64 -19.36
CA THR A 96 -6.68 -1.80 -19.39
C THR A 96 -5.47 -1.56 -18.47
N LEU A 97 -4.72 -2.60 -18.16
CA LEU A 97 -3.50 -2.47 -17.35
C LEU A 97 -2.42 -1.63 -18.04
N ASP A 98 -2.44 -1.58 -19.37
CA ASP A 98 -1.49 -0.79 -20.18
C ASP A 98 -1.77 0.71 -20.08
N ASP A 99 -3.01 1.10 -19.82
CA ASP A 99 -3.44 2.50 -19.65
C ASP A 99 -2.96 3.10 -18.31
N ILE A 100 -2.48 2.28 -17.39
CA ILE A 100 -1.91 2.76 -16.12
C ILE A 100 -0.43 3.11 -16.33
N ASP A 101 -0.07 4.36 -16.09
CA ASP A 101 1.29 4.85 -16.22
C ASP A 101 2.17 4.40 -15.05
N VAL A 102 1.70 4.55 -13.80
CA VAL A 102 2.46 4.22 -12.60
C VAL A 102 1.58 3.52 -11.57
N PHE A 103 2.11 2.43 -11.03
CA PHE A 103 1.54 1.69 -9.92
C PHE A 103 2.27 2.04 -8.62
N ILE A 104 1.55 2.53 -7.62
CA ILE A 104 2.06 2.78 -6.28
C ILE A 104 1.39 1.79 -5.33
N CYS A 105 2.13 0.75 -4.96
CA CYS A 105 1.67 -0.23 -3.99
C CYS A 105 2.08 0.17 -2.57
N HIS A 106 1.33 -0.27 -1.58
CA HIS A 106 1.80 -0.24 -0.20
C HIS A 106 3.19 -0.87 -0.09
N GLN A 107 4.12 -0.16 0.53
CA GLN A 107 5.53 -0.53 0.63
C GLN A 107 5.77 -1.54 1.75
N ALA A 108 5.10 -2.70 1.70
CA ALA A 108 5.22 -3.74 2.72
C ALA A 108 6.49 -4.58 2.57
N ASN A 109 6.78 -5.02 1.35
CA ASN A 109 7.92 -5.88 1.02
C ASN A 109 8.15 -5.88 -0.50
N ALA A 110 9.40 -5.72 -0.94
CA ALA A 110 9.76 -5.73 -2.36
C ALA A 110 9.33 -7.02 -3.08
N ARG A 111 9.40 -8.18 -2.40
CA ARG A 111 8.98 -9.46 -2.97
C ARG A 111 7.48 -9.51 -3.30
N ILE A 112 6.65 -8.78 -2.56
CA ILE A 112 5.21 -8.68 -2.83
C ILE A 112 4.99 -7.86 -4.09
N VAL A 113 5.60 -6.68 -4.19
CA VAL A 113 5.49 -5.82 -5.38
C VAL A 113 5.98 -6.55 -6.64
N ASP A 114 7.14 -7.23 -6.54
CA ASP A 114 7.67 -8.06 -7.61
C ASP A 114 6.73 -9.21 -8.02
N ALA A 115 6.07 -9.84 -7.06
CA ALA A 115 5.12 -10.91 -7.35
C ALA A 115 3.85 -10.39 -8.01
N VAL A 116 3.37 -9.21 -7.59
CA VAL A 116 2.23 -8.52 -8.21
C VAL A 116 2.55 -8.17 -9.66
N ALA A 117 3.69 -7.52 -9.93
CA ALA A 117 4.11 -7.16 -11.28
C ALA A 117 4.19 -8.39 -12.20
N ARG A 118 4.79 -9.48 -11.71
CA ARG A 118 4.87 -10.76 -12.46
C ARG A 118 3.51 -11.39 -12.73
N HIS A 119 2.60 -11.36 -11.75
CA HIS A 119 1.24 -11.91 -11.92
C HIS A 119 0.48 -11.15 -13.00
N LEU A 120 0.58 -9.83 -12.98
CA LEU A 120 -0.05 -8.93 -13.96
C LEU A 120 0.67 -8.92 -15.31
N LYS A 121 1.83 -9.58 -15.43
CA LYS A 121 2.71 -9.58 -16.62
C LYS A 121 3.13 -8.18 -17.07
N LEU A 122 3.29 -7.29 -16.10
CA LEU A 122 3.72 -5.91 -16.34
C LEU A 122 5.22 -5.73 -16.06
N PRO A 123 5.88 -4.79 -16.74
CA PRO A 123 7.25 -4.43 -16.46
C PRO A 123 7.38 -3.82 -15.08
N LYS A 124 8.47 -4.13 -14.37
CA LYS A 124 8.69 -3.71 -12.97
C LYS A 124 8.86 -2.20 -12.82
N ASP A 125 9.33 -1.53 -13.83
CA ASP A 125 9.54 -0.08 -13.87
C ASP A 125 8.24 0.73 -13.81
N LYS A 126 7.10 0.11 -14.15
CA LYS A 126 5.78 0.70 -13.88
C LYS A 126 5.43 0.74 -12.37
N PHE A 127 6.13 -0.02 -11.52
CA PHE A 127 5.86 -0.10 -10.09
C PHE A 127 6.88 0.73 -9.31
N PHE A 128 6.45 1.87 -8.81
CA PHE A 128 7.32 2.69 -7.97
C PHE A 128 7.60 2.01 -6.64
N MET A 129 8.86 2.06 -6.20
CA MET A 129 9.28 1.46 -4.94
C MET A 129 10.39 2.29 -4.29
N ASN A 130 10.16 2.67 -3.04
CA ASN A 130 11.11 3.36 -2.17
C ASN A 130 11.30 2.68 -0.80
N LEU A 131 10.87 1.43 -0.69
CA LEU A 131 10.95 0.62 0.51
C LEU A 131 12.37 0.55 1.11
N HIS A 132 13.40 0.58 0.26
CA HIS A 132 14.82 0.54 0.67
C HIS A 132 15.27 1.80 1.40
N GLU A 133 14.53 2.90 1.27
CA GLU A 133 14.80 4.16 1.97
C GLU A 133 13.98 4.30 3.26
N TYR A 134 12.71 3.86 3.23
CA TYR A 134 11.73 4.16 4.28
C TYR A 134 11.23 2.93 5.05
N ALA A 135 11.52 1.72 4.59
CA ALA A 135 10.92 0.47 5.08
C ALA A 135 9.37 0.48 4.98
N ASN A 136 8.72 -0.43 5.71
CA ASN A 136 7.26 -0.45 5.79
C ASN A 136 6.77 0.55 6.84
N THR A 137 6.31 1.69 6.40
CA THR A 137 5.74 2.75 7.26
C THR A 137 4.21 2.66 7.37
N SER A 138 3.64 1.44 7.25
CA SER A 138 2.20 1.19 7.41
C SER A 138 1.34 2.13 6.55
N ALA A 139 0.34 2.81 7.13
CA ALA A 139 -0.58 3.70 6.41
C ALA A 139 0.12 4.90 5.75
N ALA A 140 1.25 5.35 6.28
CA ALA A 140 2.02 6.46 5.69
C ALA A 140 2.69 6.08 4.35
N SER A 141 2.92 4.79 4.10
CA SER A 141 3.77 4.32 3.00
C SER A 141 3.30 4.75 1.61
N LEU A 142 1.98 4.78 1.37
CA LEU A 142 1.43 5.22 0.07
C LEU A 142 1.63 6.71 -0.16
N ALA A 143 1.39 7.55 0.86
CA ALA A 143 1.56 8.99 0.76
C ALA A 143 3.04 9.36 0.60
N ILE A 144 3.94 8.71 1.34
CA ILE A 144 5.39 8.88 1.21
C ILE A 144 5.85 8.45 -0.19
N ALA A 145 5.40 7.28 -0.67
CA ALA A 145 5.78 6.79 -2.00
C ALA A 145 5.26 7.70 -3.11
N LEU A 146 4.04 8.21 -3.01
CA LEU A 146 3.49 9.15 -3.97
C LEU A 146 4.28 10.47 -3.99
N SER A 147 4.57 11.05 -2.82
CA SER A 147 5.36 12.28 -2.71
C SER A 147 6.75 12.12 -3.35
N ASP A 148 7.45 11.04 -2.99
CA ASP A 148 8.78 10.74 -3.51
C ASP A 148 8.76 10.50 -5.04
N ALA A 149 7.73 9.79 -5.55
CA ALA A 149 7.56 9.59 -6.99
C ALA A 149 7.30 10.90 -7.76
N ILE A 150 6.58 11.85 -7.15
CA ILE A 150 6.37 13.18 -7.72
C ILE A 150 7.68 13.97 -7.72
N GLU A 151 8.40 14.02 -6.60
CA GLU A 151 9.67 14.73 -6.46
C GLU A 151 10.73 14.21 -7.43
N LYS A 152 10.78 12.88 -7.64
CA LYS A 152 11.67 12.22 -8.62
C LYS A 152 11.18 12.37 -10.07
N GLY A 153 10.04 13.03 -10.32
CA GLY A 153 9.48 13.24 -11.65
C GLY A 153 8.99 11.97 -12.34
N ILE A 154 8.69 10.92 -11.57
CA ILE A 154 8.11 9.65 -12.06
C ILE A 154 6.61 9.81 -12.21
N CYS A 155 5.92 10.37 -11.20
CA CYS A 155 4.52 10.75 -11.28
C CYS A 155 4.40 12.20 -11.75
N LYS A 156 3.63 12.42 -12.81
CA LYS A 156 3.43 13.74 -13.45
C LYS A 156 1.95 13.98 -13.71
N ARG A 157 1.54 15.25 -13.69
CA ARG A 157 0.18 15.63 -14.09
C ARG A 157 -0.15 15.16 -15.51
N GLY A 158 -1.35 14.64 -15.66
CA GLY A 158 -1.84 14.04 -16.91
C GLY A 158 -1.58 12.55 -17.05
N GLN A 159 -0.99 11.90 -16.06
CA GLN A 159 -0.84 10.45 -16.00
C GLN A 159 -2.00 9.80 -15.25
N THR A 160 -2.29 8.55 -15.62
CA THR A 160 -3.21 7.69 -14.87
C THR A 160 -2.43 6.88 -13.84
N LEU A 161 -2.72 7.09 -12.56
CA LEU A 161 -2.07 6.39 -11.46
C LEU A 161 -2.99 5.36 -10.84
N LEU A 162 -2.41 4.24 -10.41
CA LEU A 162 -3.07 3.26 -9.55
C LEU A 162 -2.35 3.17 -8.21
N LEU A 163 -3.09 3.47 -7.14
CA LEU A 163 -2.61 3.30 -5.78
C LEU A 163 -3.33 2.11 -5.14
N THR A 164 -2.61 1.24 -4.45
CA THR A 164 -3.20 0.07 -3.78
C THR A 164 -2.52 -0.26 -2.48
N GLY A 165 -3.32 -0.66 -1.50
CA GLY A 165 -2.86 -1.07 -0.19
C GLY A 165 -3.61 -2.28 0.34
N PHE A 166 -3.00 -2.92 1.31
CA PHE A 166 -3.59 -3.99 2.10
C PHE A 166 -3.02 -3.94 3.52
N GLY A 167 -3.71 -4.54 4.47
CA GLY A 167 -3.26 -4.53 5.86
C GLY A 167 -4.01 -5.49 6.75
N ALA A 168 -3.80 -5.27 8.04
CA ALA A 168 -4.45 -6.03 9.10
C ALA A 168 -5.97 -6.00 8.98
N GLY A 169 -6.57 -7.06 9.44
CA GLY A 169 -8.03 -7.11 9.49
C GLY A 169 -8.68 -8.30 8.79
N LYS A 170 -8.24 -8.81 7.69
CA LYS A 170 -7.51 -8.37 6.50
C LYS A 170 -8.28 -7.32 5.72
N THR A 171 -7.65 -6.26 5.34
CA THR A 171 -8.27 -5.20 4.52
C THR A 171 -7.45 -4.95 3.27
N TRP A 172 -8.10 -4.48 2.21
CA TRP A 172 -7.44 -4.10 0.97
C TRP A 172 -8.21 -3.03 0.24
N GLY A 173 -7.52 -2.25 -0.55
CA GLY A 173 -8.14 -1.21 -1.37
C GLY A 173 -7.25 -0.82 -2.54
N ALA A 174 -7.88 -0.39 -3.62
CA ALA A 174 -7.20 0.22 -4.75
C ALA A 174 -8.02 1.38 -5.32
N VAL A 175 -7.31 2.34 -5.86
CA VAL A 175 -7.89 3.49 -6.55
C VAL A 175 -7.12 3.76 -7.84
N VAL A 176 -7.86 4.05 -8.90
CA VAL A 176 -7.35 4.61 -10.16
C VAL A 176 -7.75 6.08 -10.20
N ILE A 177 -6.80 6.94 -10.50
CA ILE A 177 -7.00 8.39 -10.57
C ILE A 177 -6.29 8.98 -11.80
N ASP A 178 -6.89 9.99 -12.39
CA ASP A 178 -6.20 10.92 -13.28
C ASP A 178 -5.44 11.95 -12.45
N PHE A 179 -4.13 11.97 -12.56
CA PHE A 179 -3.28 12.76 -11.68
C PHE A 179 -2.96 14.17 -12.21
#